data_236327b1ffa922bfc173fbc91de81ce3
#
_entry.id   236327b1ffa922bfc173fbc91de81ce3
#
_cell.length_a   1.000
_cell.length_b   1.000
_cell.length_c   1.000
_cell.angle_alpha   90.00
_cell.angle_beta   90.00
_cell.angle_gamma   90.00
#
_symmetry.space_group_name_H-M   'P 1'
#
loop_
_entity.id
_entity.type
_entity.pdbx_description
1 polymer ?
#
loop_
_entity_poly.entity_id
_entity_poly.type
_entity_poly.pdbx_seq_one_letter_code
_entity_poly.pdbx_strand_id
1 'polypeptide(L)'
;MNDMFSLDMSRCSLTECIDKMCEIKSRSHPKIKQNYKMLVNKLEDIEKQFGCTIMPAMISSVFWNHFVPFLAEQGLKYSTIGHVKANLIAVLNWSSKYGVKLNQSYNEVDVPNYISSKIALTPDEISHIYHFKIGKEPTFSFRSKKVLKLRKNKIETLERVRDMFVLGCNLGQRYSDLVRISPENFKNGQFSIVQQKTGNKCFVPINSLSIDSRITFAILEKYGYHAPYTGDINNYNTYLHELLYHIGEDFMDEVHIDNKINGVITRETKLRYQLISSHSARRSFATINTMRNIPRSKILRATGHSSEKAFNRYICYDDE
;
A
#
# COMPACT_ATOMS: atom_id res chain seq x y z
N MET A 1 34.94 -21.39 20.68
CA MET A 1 34.07 -20.30 21.23
C MET A 1 34.28 -18.94 20.54
N ASN A 2 35.25 -18.83 19.61
CA ASN A 2 35.63 -17.55 18.99
C ASN A 2 34.93 -17.23 17.62
N ASP A 3 34.19 -18.14 17.02
CA ASP A 3 33.60 -17.91 15.69
C ASP A 3 32.17 -17.31 15.71
N MET A 4 31.61 -17.09 16.88
CA MET A 4 30.23 -16.57 17.01
C MET A 4 30.14 -15.03 16.92
N PHE A 5 31.28 -14.31 16.88
CA PHE A 5 31.32 -12.84 17.01
C PHE A 5 32.01 -12.07 15.89
N SER A 6 32.57 -12.73 14.86
CA SER A 6 33.22 -12.02 13.76
C SER A 6 32.68 -12.42 12.40
N LEU A 7 31.51 -11.90 12.05
CA LEU A 7 31.03 -11.92 10.67
C LEU A 7 31.85 -10.87 9.90
N ASP A 8 33.01 -11.24 9.35
CA ASP A 8 33.75 -10.37 8.44
C ASP A 8 33.12 -10.42 7.04
N MET A 9 32.65 -9.28 6.59
CA MET A 9 32.02 -9.12 5.28
C MET A 9 32.83 -8.24 4.32
N SER A 10 34.09 -7.93 4.66
CA SER A 10 34.94 -7.00 3.92
C SER A 10 35.15 -7.34 2.45
N ARG A 11 34.99 -8.62 2.08
CA ARG A 11 35.16 -9.14 0.70
C ARG A 11 33.86 -9.56 0.02
N CYS A 12 32.71 -9.38 0.68
CA CYS A 12 31.42 -9.79 0.12
C CYS A 12 30.99 -8.86 -1.01
N SER A 13 30.46 -9.46 -2.08
CA SER A 13 29.69 -8.73 -3.09
C SER A 13 28.42 -8.11 -2.48
N LEU A 14 27.78 -7.21 -3.21
CA LEU A 14 26.56 -6.55 -2.75
C LEU A 14 25.39 -7.54 -2.57
N THR A 15 25.27 -8.49 -3.50
CA THR A 15 24.26 -9.56 -3.43
C THR A 15 24.50 -10.48 -2.23
N GLU A 16 25.76 -10.89 -1.96
CA GLU A 16 26.10 -11.65 -0.76
C GLU A 16 25.80 -10.88 0.54
N CYS A 17 26.01 -9.57 0.55
CA CYS A 17 25.62 -8.73 1.68
C CYS A 17 24.11 -8.76 1.93
N ILE A 18 23.29 -8.71 0.85
CA ILE A 18 21.84 -8.81 0.94
C ILE A 18 21.43 -10.17 1.51
N ASP A 19 22.01 -11.26 1.00
CA ASP A 19 21.68 -12.62 1.43
C ASP A 19 21.99 -12.84 2.90
N LYS A 20 23.17 -12.47 3.36
CA LYS A 20 23.58 -12.56 4.77
C LYS A 20 22.68 -11.71 5.67
N MET A 21 22.36 -10.49 5.26
CA MET A 21 21.41 -9.64 6.00
C MET A 21 20.04 -10.29 6.11
N CYS A 22 19.54 -10.84 5.00
CA CYS A 22 18.24 -11.49 4.96
C CYS A 22 18.23 -12.76 5.82
N GLU A 23 19.29 -13.54 5.83
CA GLU A 23 19.43 -14.74 6.65
C GLU A 23 19.35 -14.38 8.15
N ILE A 24 20.17 -13.43 8.60
CA ILE A 24 20.20 -13.01 10.00
C ILE A 24 18.86 -12.43 10.45
N LYS A 25 18.25 -11.57 9.62
CA LYS A 25 16.97 -10.92 9.94
C LYS A 25 15.74 -11.79 9.72
N SER A 26 15.84 -12.91 9.03
CA SER A 26 14.70 -13.80 8.74
C SER A 26 14.02 -14.34 9.99
N ARG A 27 14.76 -14.51 11.09
CA ARG A 27 14.25 -14.96 12.39
C ARG A 27 13.20 -14.03 12.97
N SER A 28 13.37 -12.70 12.79
CA SER A 28 12.44 -11.69 13.27
C SER A 28 11.49 -11.16 12.18
N HIS A 29 11.88 -11.31 10.91
CA HIS A 29 11.15 -10.80 9.74
C HIS A 29 11.07 -11.87 8.63
N PRO A 30 10.16 -12.85 8.72
CA PRO A 30 10.14 -14.00 7.79
C PRO A 30 10.01 -13.63 6.30
N LYS A 31 9.40 -12.47 5.99
CA LYS A 31 9.19 -11.99 4.61
C LYS A 31 10.32 -11.10 4.08
N ILE A 32 11.44 -10.97 4.80
CA ILE A 32 12.50 -10.04 4.43
C ILE A 32 13.08 -10.33 3.04
N LYS A 33 13.34 -11.59 2.70
CA LYS A 33 13.84 -11.99 1.38
C LYS A 33 12.94 -11.49 0.24
N GLN A 34 11.62 -11.56 0.44
CA GLN A 34 10.65 -11.08 -0.56
C GLN A 34 10.75 -9.57 -0.76
N ASN A 35 11.04 -8.80 0.30
CA ASN A 35 11.18 -7.34 0.22
C ASN A 35 12.41 -6.91 -0.59
N TYR A 36 13.49 -7.71 -0.55
CA TYR A 36 14.75 -7.41 -1.26
C TYR A 36 14.86 -8.07 -2.63
N LYS A 37 13.94 -8.99 -3.01
CA LYS A 37 13.97 -9.72 -4.28
C LYS A 37 14.08 -8.80 -5.50
N MET A 38 13.32 -7.71 -5.52
CA MET A 38 13.39 -6.74 -6.62
C MET A 38 14.76 -6.10 -6.73
N LEU A 39 15.38 -5.70 -5.61
CA LEU A 39 16.73 -5.12 -5.59
C LEU A 39 17.75 -6.13 -6.14
N VAL A 40 17.72 -7.39 -5.66
CA VAL A 40 18.62 -8.45 -6.13
C VAL A 40 18.49 -8.62 -7.65
N ASN A 41 17.27 -8.81 -8.17
CA ASN A 41 17.06 -8.98 -9.61
C ASN A 41 17.63 -7.79 -10.42
N LYS A 42 17.48 -6.55 -9.92
CA LYS A 42 17.98 -5.35 -10.62
C LYS A 42 19.50 -5.21 -10.56
N LEU A 43 20.12 -5.69 -9.49
CA LEU A 43 21.58 -5.76 -9.40
C LEU A 43 22.12 -6.84 -10.35
N GLU A 44 21.50 -8.01 -10.41
CA GLU A 44 21.88 -9.08 -11.37
C GLU A 44 21.71 -8.63 -12.83
N ASP A 45 20.65 -7.86 -13.15
CA ASP A 45 20.43 -7.31 -14.49
C ASP A 45 21.60 -6.39 -14.91
N ILE A 46 22.02 -5.48 -14.01
CA ILE A 46 23.12 -4.55 -14.30
C ILE A 46 24.49 -5.25 -14.30
N GLU A 47 24.73 -6.23 -13.42
CA GLU A 47 25.94 -7.06 -13.42
C GLU A 47 26.11 -7.79 -14.74
N LYS A 48 25.03 -8.36 -15.29
CA LYS A 48 25.05 -9.01 -16.61
C LYS A 48 25.36 -8.03 -17.74
N GLN A 49 24.77 -6.83 -17.68
CA GLN A 49 24.99 -5.83 -18.72
C GLN A 49 26.43 -5.34 -18.77
N PHE A 50 27.08 -5.18 -17.63
CA PHE A 50 28.44 -4.64 -17.53
C PHE A 50 29.52 -5.73 -17.35
N GLY A 51 29.15 -7.01 -17.22
CA GLY A 51 30.07 -8.11 -17.04
C GLY A 51 30.92 -8.03 -15.78
N CYS A 52 30.41 -7.44 -14.72
CA CYS A 52 31.15 -7.26 -13.48
C CYS A 52 30.28 -7.54 -12.24
N THR A 53 30.90 -7.99 -11.16
CA THR A 53 30.24 -8.15 -9.86
C THR A 53 30.27 -6.84 -9.09
N ILE A 54 29.12 -6.40 -8.59
CA ILE A 54 29.01 -5.14 -7.86
C ILE A 54 29.46 -5.34 -6.42
N MET A 55 30.49 -4.60 -6.05
CA MET A 55 30.98 -4.53 -4.67
C MET A 55 30.36 -3.33 -3.94
N PRO A 56 30.11 -3.39 -2.62
CA PRO A 56 29.56 -2.28 -1.85
C PRO A 56 30.34 -0.97 -2.00
N ALA A 57 31.66 -1.04 -2.13
CA ALA A 57 32.53 0.12 -2.32
C ALA A 57 32.33 0.83 -3.68
N MET A 58 31.75 0.15 -4.67
CA MET A 58 31.45 0.73 -5.99
C MET A 58 30.21 1.64 -5.96
N ILE A 59 29.36 1.50 -4.93
CA ILE A 59 28.17 2.32 -4.80
C ILE A 59 28.58 3.74 -4.40
N SER A 60 28.52 4.63 -5.37
CA SER A 60 28.91 6.05 -5.27
C SER A 60 27.86 6.92 -5.96
N SER A 61 28.02 8.24 -5.91
CA SER A 61 27.18 9.16 -6.70
C SER A 61 27.25 8.84 -8.20
N VAL A 62 28.41 8.41 -8.72
CA VAL A 62 28.56 7.99 -10.12
C VAL A 62 27.74 6.72 -10.42
N PHE A 63 27.79 5.71 -9.54
CA PHE A 63 26.92 4.52 -9.67
C PHE A 63 25.44 4.92 -9.74
N TRP A 64 24.98 5.77 -8.85
CA TRP A 64 23.60 6.21 -8.84
C TRP A 64 23.19 6.97 -10.11
N ASN A 65 24.07 7.79 -10.66
CA ASN A 65 23.84 8.52 -11.91
C ASN A 65 23.61 7.59 -13.12
N HIS A 66 24.07 6.34 -13.06
CA HIS A 66 23.82 5.30 -14.06
C HIS A 66 22.66 4.39 -13.66
N PHE A 67 22.57 4.01 -12.38
CA PHE A 67 21.60 3.01 -11.93
C PHE A 67 20.16 3.54 -11.92
N VAL A 68 19.94 4.80 -11.55
CA VAL A 68 18.60 5.40 -11.55
C VAL A 68 18.01 5.50 -12.96
N PRO A 69 18.72 6.04 -13.99
CA PRO A 69 18.26 6.00 -15.37
C PRO A 69 18.02 4.58 -15.88
N PHE A 70 18.95 3.64 -15.63
CA PHE A 70 18.79 2.24 -16.00
C PHE A 70 17.46 1.63 -15.47
N LEU A 71 17.12 1.89 -14.21
CA LEU A 71 15.85 1.43 -13.63
C LEU A 71 14.63 2.11 -14.30
N ALA A 72 14.76 3.40 -14.63
CA ALA A 72 13.70 4.15 -15.31
C ALA A 72 13.47 3.66 -16.74
N GLU A 73 14.52 3.33 -17.49
CA GLU A 73 14.47 2.74 -18.82
C GLU A 73 13.79 1.37 -18.83
N GLN A 74 13.93 0.61 -17.75
CA GLN A 74 13.20 -0.64 -17.54
C GLN A 74 11.71 -0.43 -17.16
N GLY A 75 11.20 0.80 -17.21
CA GLY A 75 9.81 1.14 -16.94
C GLY A 75 9.43 1.20 -15.46
N LEU A 76 10.42 1.24 -14.53
CA LEU A 76 10.11 1.37 -13.11
C LEU A 76 9.65 2.80 -12.80
N LYS A 77 8.55 2.91 -12.05
CA LYS A 77 8.09 4.20 -11.52
C LYS A 77 9.07 4.73 -10.47
N TYR A 78 9.21 6.05 -10.39
CA TYR A 78 10.14 6.68 -9.41
C TYR A 78 9.84 6.32 -7.96
N SER A 79 8.58 6.09 -7.58
CA SER A 79 8.25 5.56 -6.27
C SER A 79 8.89 4.18 -6.01
N THR A 80 8.94 3.34 -7.03
CA THR A 80 9.59 2.02 -6.96
C THR A 80 11.11 2.16 -6.91
N ILE A 81 11.68 3.06 -7.73
CA ILE A 81 13.12 3.39 -7.69
C ILE A 81 13.51 3.94 -6.31
N GLY A 82 12.67 4.78 -5.71
CA GLY A 82 12.85 5.25 -4.34
C GLY A 82 12.89 4.11 -3.30
N HIS A 83 12.07 3.07 -3.49
CA HIS A 83 12.13 1.87 -2.64
C HIS A 83 13.40 1.05 -2.89
N VAL A 84 13.84 0.89 -4.14
CA VAL A 84 15.11 0.21 -4.48
C VAL A 84 16.28 0.96 -3.83
N LYS A 85 16.32 2.29 -3.96
CA LYS A 85 17.28 3.15 -3.27
C LYS A 85 17.30 2.91 -1.76
N ALA A 86 16.13 3.01 -1.11
CA ALA A 86 16.02 2.87 0.33
C ALA A 86 16.50 1.49 0.81
N ASN A 87 16.16 0.44 0.07
CA ASN A 87 16.61 -0.92 0.36
C ASN A 87 18.12 -1.06 0.19
N LEU A 88 18.70 -0.52 -0.88
CA LEU A 88 20.14 -0.58 -1.12
C LEU A 88 20.92 0.17 -0.03
N ILE A 89 20.51 1.39 0.32
CA ILE A 89 21.13 2.16 1.41
C ILE A 89 21.00 1.42 2.75
N ALA A 90 19.86 0.76 3.01
CA ALA A 90 19.67 -0.02 4.22
C ALA A 90 20.62 -1.22 4.31
N VAL A 91 20.90 -1.90 3.19
CA VAL A 91 21.91 -2.97 3.10
C VAL A 91 23.29 -2.42 3.38
N LEU A 92 23.69 -1.34 2.71
CA LEU A 92 25.01 -0.72 2.86
C LEU A 92 25.25 -0.29 4.32
N ASN A 93 24.28 0.42 4.93
CA ASN A 93 24.36 0.82 6.33
C ASN A 93 24.41 -0.37 7.30
N TRP A 94 23.77 -1.48 6.96
CA TRP A 94 23.86 -2.69 7.76
C TRP A 94 25.23 -3.35 7.59
N SER A 95 25.70 -3.51 6.34
CA SER A 95 26.98 -4.19 6.01
C SER A 95 28.18 -3.45 6.58
N SER A 96 28.14 -2.13 6.64
CA SER A 96 29.25 -1.32 7.21
C SER A 96 29.54 -1.66 8.68
N LYS A 97 28.54 -2.14 9.42
CA LYS A 97 28.72 -2.59 10.82
C LYS A 97 29.51 -3.89 10.94
N TYR A 98 29.70 -4.58 9.81
CA TYR A 98 30.42 -5.86 9.69
C TYR A 98 31.69 -5.75 8.83
N GLY A 99 32.34 -4.59 8.85
CA GLY A 99 33.63 -4.37 8.21
C GLY A 99 33.61 -4.01 6.73
N VAL A 100 32.43 -3.89 6.11
CA VAL A 100 32.32 -3.48 4.72
C VAL A 100 32.68 -1.99 4.57
N LYS A 101 33.65 -1.71 3.73
CA LYS A 101 34.03 -0.33 3.37
C LYS A 101 33.04 0.23 2.34
N LEU A 102 32.47 1.40 2.64
CA LEU A 102 31.58 2.12 1.75
C LEU A 102 32.28 3.29 1.09
N ASN A 103 31.85 3.65 -0.11
CA ASN A 103 32.23 4.92 -0.73
C ASN A 103 31.64 6.08 0.06
N GLN A 104 32.33 7.22 0.15
CA GLN A 104 31.88 8.39 0.91
C GLN A 104 30.55 8.96 0.37
N SER A 105 30.32 8.85 -0.94
CA SER A 105 29.12 9.34 -1.63
C SER A 105 28.04 8.28 -1.86
N TYR A 106 28.08 7.13 -1.15
CA TYR A 106 27.15 6.02 -1.38
C TYR A 106 25.67 6.36 -1.21
N ASN A 107 25.35 7.38 -0.43
CA ASN A 107 23.99 7.84 -0.16
C ASN A 107 23.64 9.15 -0.90
N GLU A 108 24.58 9.70 -1.66
CA GLU A 108 24.38 10.90 -2.46
C GLU A 108 23.64 10.56 -3.75
N VAL A 109 22.34 10.48 -3.67
CA VAL A 109 21.49 10.19 -4.81
C VAL A 109 20.19 10.99 -4.70
N ASP A 110 19.87 11.70 -5.76
CA ASP A 110 18.56 12.33 -5.89
C ASP A 110 17.63 11.41 -6.70
N VAL A 111 16.56 10.98 -6.07
CA VAL A 111 15.46 10.28 -6.73
C VAL A 111 14.25 11.17 -6.58
N PRO A 112 13.66 11.63 -7.69
CA PRO A 112 12.52 12.52 -7.64
C PRO A 112 11.40 11.95 -6.76
N ASN A 113 10.89 12.77 -5.84
CA ASN A 113 9.76 12.39 -5.02
C ASN A 113 8.51 12.33 -5.89
N TYR A 114 7.89 11.17 -5.94
CA TYR A 114 6.59 10.99 -6.57
C TYR A 114 5.48 11.21 -5.53
N ILE A 115 4.67 12.23 -5.76
CA ILE A 115 3.45 12.43 -4.98
C ILE A 115 2.34 11.66 -5.70
N SER A 116 2.01 10.48 -5.21
CA SER A 116 0.83 9.77 -5.71
C SER A 116 -0.42 10.58 -5.38
N SER A 117 -1.29 10.80 -6.36
CA SER A 117 -2.61 11.35 -6.10
C SER A 117 -3.32 10.47 -5.07
N LYS A 118 -3.72 11.09 -3.98
CA LYS A 118 -4.39 10.39 -2.87
C LYS A 118 -5.87 10.69 -3.01
N ILE A 119 -6.69 9.64 -3.04
CA ILE A 119 -8.14 9.79 -3.12
C ILE A 119 -8.75 9.38 -1.79
N ALA A 120 -9.56 10.26 -1.26
CA ALA A 120 -10.56 10.00 -0.23
C ALA A 120 -11.94 10.18 -0.83
N LEU A 121 -12.92 9.46 -0.34
CA LEU A 121 -14.31 9.57 -0.74
C LEU A 121 -15.06 10.45 0.24
N THR A 122 -16.12 11.10 -0.24
CA THR A 122 -17.07 11.84 0.59
C THR A 122 -18.06 10.89 1.28
N PRO A 123 -18.78 11.34 2.33
CA PRO A 123 -19.84 10.55 2.95
C PRO A 123 -20.95 10.16 1.97
N ASP A 124 -21.32 11.07 1.04
CA ASP A 124 -22.37 10.83 0.04
C ASP A 124 -21.95 9.76 -0.97
N GLU A 125 -20.71 9.80 -1.45
CA GLU A 125 -20.17 8.75 -2.33
C GLU A 125 -20.14 7.38 -1.64
N ILE A 126 -19.76 7.31 -0.37
CA ILE A 126 -19.77 6.06 0.39
C ILE A 126 -21.20 5.54 0.56
N SER A 127 -22.16 6.43 0.82
CA SER A 127 -23.58 6.09 0.88
C SER A 127 -24.11 5.62 -0.46
N HIS A 128 -23.74 6.30 -1.56
CA HIS A 128 -24.10 5.90 -2.92
C HIS A 128 -23.56 4.50 -3.26
N ILE A 129 -22.28 4.23 -2.98
CA ILE A 129 -21.69 2.90 -3.18
C ILE A 129 -22.51 1.83 -2.43
N TYR A 130 -22.86 2.07 -1.16
CA TYR A 130 -23.61 1.11 -0.36
C TYR A 130 -24.99 0.80 -0.93
N HIS A 131 -25.74 1.83 -1.36
CA HIS A 131 -27.11 1.69 -1.85
C HIS A 131 -27.18 1.25 -3.31
N PHE A 132 -26.06 1.26 -4.04
CA PHE A 132 -26.03 0.85 -5.44
C PHE A 132 -26.45 -0.61 -5.59
N LYS A 133 -27.49 -0.86 -6.42
CA LYS A 133 -27.99 -2.20 -6.72
C LYS A 133 -27.26 -2.78 -7.91
N ILE A 134 -26.45 -3.81 -7.67
CA ILE A 134 -25.72 -4.51 -8.72
C ILE A 134 -26.70 -5.34 -9.54
N GLY A 135 -26.93 -4.90 -10.78
CA GLY A 135 -27.87 -5.50 -11.71
C GLY A 135 -27.32 -6.74 -12.43
N LYS A 136 -28.17 -7.34 -13.25
CA LYS A 136 -27.80 -8.46 -14.15
C LYS A 136 -27.40 -8.00 -15.54
N GLU A 137 -27.35 -6.69 -15.77
CA GLU A 137 -27.02 -6.10 -17.05
C GLU A 137 -25.59 -6.48 -17.48
N PRO A 138 -25.37 -6.65 -18.78
CA PRO A 138 -24.03 -6.89 -19.32
C PRO A 138 -23.07 -5.79 -18.93
N THR A 139 -21.85 -6.14 -18.55
CA THR A 139 -20.86 -5.20 -18.09
C THR A 139 -19.47 -5.55 -18.53
N PHE A 140 -18.57 -4.56 -18.52
CA PHE A 140 -17.16 -4.77 -18.81
C PHE A 140 -16.45 -5.42 -17.64
N SER A 141 -15.86 -6.58 -17.88
CA SER A 141 -15.01 -7.25 -16.88
C SER A 141 -13.55 -6.88 -17.10
N PHE A 142 -12.94 -6.22 -16.13
CA PHE A 142 -11.53 -5.84 -16.18
C PHE A 142 -10.58 -7.04 -16.19
N ARG A 143 -11.01 -8.17 -15.62
CA ARG A 143 -10.20 -9.39 -15.60
C ARG A 143 -10.16 -10.08 -16.96
N SER A 144 -11.31 -10.19 -17.63
CA SER A 144 -11.42 -10.85 -18.96
C SER A 144 -11.28 -9.89 -20.11
N LYS A 145 -11.31 -8.57 -19.88
CA LYS A 145 -11.32 -7.49 -20.87
C LYS A 145 -12.46 -7.63 -21.91
N LYS A 146 -13.62 -8.14 -21.48
CA LYS A 146 -14.80 -8.37 -22.33
C LYS A 146 -16.06 -7.87 -21.64
N VAL A 147 -17.06 -7.53 -22.44
CA VAL A 147 -18.42 -7.30 -21.92
C VAL A 147 -19.06 -8.65 -21.63
N LEU A 148 -19.47 -8.87 -20.41
CA LEU A 148 -20.04 -10.14 -19.95
C LEU A 148 -21.36 -9.87 -19.22
N LYS A 149 -22.33 -10.77 -19.41
CA LYS A 149 -23.53 -10.80 -18.57
C LYS A 149 -23.12 -11.27 -17.17
N LEU A 150 -23.49 -10.49 -16.15
CA LEU A 150 -23.21 -10.86 -14.77
C LEU A 150 -23.95 -12.12 -14.37
N ARG A 151 -23.21 -13.13 -13.93
CA ARG A 151 -23.76 -14.34 -13.32
C ARG A 151 -24.02 -14.07 -11.83
N LYS A 152 -24.92 -14.86 -11.23
CA LYS A 152 -25.29 -14.73 -9.81
C LYS A 152 -24.08 -14.69 -8.88
N ASN A 153 -23.15 -15.63 -9.05
CA ASN A 153 -21.93 -15.68 -8.23
C ASN A 153 -21.03 -14.45 -8.37
N LYS A 154 -21.04 -13.80 -9.54
CA LYS A 154 -20.30 -12.56 -9.76
C LYS A 154 -20.97 -11.39 -9.06
N ILE A 155 -22.29 -11.30 -9.13
CA ILE A 155 -23.08 -10.30 -8.40
C ILE A 155 -22.82 -10.42 -6.91
N GLU A 156 -22.90 -11.62 -6.35
CA GLU A 156 -22.61 -11.88 -4.93
C GLU A 156 -21.17 -11.48 -4.55
N THR A 157 -20.20 -11.71 -5.44
CA THR A 157 -18.81 -11.29 -5.21
C THR A 157 -18.69 -9.77 -5.18
N LEU A 158 -19.31 -9.07 -6.12
CA LEU A 158 -19.27 -7.60 -6.17
C LEU A 158 -20.00 -6.99 -4.97
N GLU A 159 -21.11 -7.57 -4.52
CA GLU A 159 -21.79 -7.15 -3.30
C GLU A 159 -20.91 -7.32 -2.06
N ARG A 160 -20.21 -8.43 -1.93
CA ARG A 160 -19.27 -8.66 -0.82
C ARG A 160 -18.10 -7.67 -0.86
N VAL A 161 -17.58 -7.35 -2.04
CA VAL A 161 -16.52 -6.37 -2.22
C VAL A 161 -17.02 -4.96 -1.90
N ARG A 162 -18.24 -4.59 -2.32
CA ARG A 162 -18.92 -3.35 -1.96
C ARG A 162 -19.02 -3.18 -0.44
N ASP A 163 -19.60 -4.17 0.20
CA ASP A 163 -19.85 -4.14 1.65
C ASP A 163 -18.54 -4.12 2.43
N MET A 164 -17.51 -4.83 1.96
CA MET A 164 -16.16 -4.78 2.53
C MET A 164 -15.50 -3.41 2.38
N PHE A 165 -15.68 -2.74 1.24
CA PHE A 165 -15.12 -1.41 1.01
C PHE A 165 -15.80 -0.37 1.91
N VAL A 166 -17.13 -0.38 1.96
CA VAL A 166 -17.91 0.51 2.83
C VAL A 166 -17.58 0.26 4.31
N LEU A 167 -17.44 -0.99 4.72
CA LEU A 167 -17.00 -1.33 6.07
C LEU A 167 -15.59 -0.79 6.37
N GLY A 168 -14.69 -0.86 5.38
CA GLY A 168 -13.36 -0.27 5.45
C GLY A 168 -13.38 1.25 5.64
N CYS A 169 -14.28 1.95 4.94
CA CYS A 169 -14.52 3.39 5.11
C CYS A 169 -15.03 3.73 6.51
N ASN A 170 -15.82 2.85 7.11
CA ASN A 170 -16.43 3.07 8.42
C ASN A 170 -15.54 2.67 9.61
N LEU A 171 -14.66 1.70 9.44
CA LEU A 171 -13.77 1.21 10.52
C LEU A 171 -12.32 1.71 10.38
N GLY A 172 -11.92 2.25 9.23
CA GLY A 172 -10.60 2.83 9.02
C GLY A 172 -9.45 1.82 9.07
N GLN A 173 -9.70 0.52 8.89
CA GLN A 173 -8.67 -0.51 8.98
C GLN A 173 -8.01 -0.81 7.64
N ARG A 174 -6.80 -1.42 7.68
CA ARG A 174 -6.17 -1.95 6.47
C ARG A 174 -6.91 -3.19 5.99
N TYR A 175 -6.86 -3.47 4.69
CA TYR A 175 -7.47 -4.68 4.11
C TYR A 175 -7.00 -5.96 4.84
N SER A 176 -5.69 -6.09 5.12
CA SER A 176 -5.15 -7.24 5.86
C SER A 176 -5.73 -7.43 7.27
N ASP A 177 -6.24 -6.37 7.87
CA ASP A 177 -6.88 -6.42 9.18
C ASP A 177 -8.38 -6.65 9.04
N LEU A 178 -9.02 -6.05 8.04
CA LEU A 178 -10.45 -6.24 7.75
C LEU A 178 -10.81 -7.69 7.42
N VAL A 179 -9.97 -8.41 6.66
CA VAL A 179 -10.21 -9.83 6.32
C VAL A 179 -10.19 -10.77 7.53
N ARG A 180 -9.70 -10.29 8.67
CA ARG A 180 -9.61 -11.06 9.93
C ARG A 180 -10.70 -10.70 10.93
N ILE A 181 -11.69 -9.88 10.51
CA ILE A 181 -12.79 -9.50 11.39
C ILE A 181 -13.60 -10.74 11.77
N SER A 182 -13.85 -10.86 13.06
CA SER A 182 -14.67 -11.89 13.68
C SER A 182 -15.56 -11.29 14.79
N PRO A 183 -16.60 -11.98 15.26
CA PRO A 183 -17.47 -11.49 16.33
C PRO A 183 -16.73 -11.05 17.59
N GLU A 184 -15.58 -11.65 17.89
CA GLU A 184 -14.75 -11.36 19.05
C GLU A 184 -14.16 -9.93 19.04
N ASN A 185 -14.08 -9.34 17.84
CA ASN A 185 -13.59 -7.96 17.69
C ASN A 185 -14.62 -6.91 18.13
N PHE A 186 -15.86 -7.31 18.38
CA PHE A 186 -16.97 -6.40 18.67
C PHE A 186 -17.49 -6.62 20.09
N LYS A 187 -17.50 -5.54 20.88
CA LYS A 187 -18.04 -5.56 22.23
C LYS A 187 -18.65 -4.18 22.55
N ASN A 188 -19.90 -4.15 23.02
CA ASN A 188 -20.60 -2.95 23.45
C ASN A 188 -20.54 -1.80 22.41
N GLY A 189 -20.81 -2.08 21.13
CA GLY A 189 -20.78 -1.10 20.05
C GLY A 189 -19.38 -0.59 19.68
N GLN A 190 -18.34 -1.29 20.12
CA GLN A 190 -16.95 -0.96 19.86
C GLN A 190 -16.28 -2.07 19.07
N PHE A 191 -15.50 -1.68 18.08
CA PHE A 191 -14.62 -2.56 17.34
C PHE A 191 -13.19 -2.43 17.84
N SER A 192 -12.50 -3.56 18.03
CA SER A 192 -11.08 -3.58 18.38
C SER A 192 -10.33 -4.71 17.68
N ILE A 193 -9.13 -4.42 17.20
CA ILE A 193 -8.27 -5.40 16.54
C ILE A 193 -6.79 -5.07 16.76
N VAL A 194 -5.94 -6.09 16.83
CA VAL A 194 -4.49 -5.93 16.78
C VAL A 194 -4.04 -6.01 15.32
N GLN A 195 -3.42 -4.95 14.82
CA GLN A 195 -2.99 -4.85 13.43
C GLN A 195 -1.87 -5.84 13.11
N GLN A 196 -2.01 -6.59 12.02
CA GLN A 196 -1.03 -7.60 11.59
C GLN A 196 0.34 -6.97 11.26
N LYS A 197 0.35 -5.80 10.63
CA LYS A 197 1.59 -5.17 10.17
C LYS A 197 2.40 -4.48 11.26
N THR A 198 1.73 -3.90 12.26
CA THR A 198 2.37 -3.02 13.24
C THR A 198 2.28 -3.51 14.68
N GLY A 199 1.44 -4.52 14.95
CA GLY A 199 1.14 -4.98 16.31
C GLY A 199 0.32 -3.97 17.14
N ASN A 200 -0.03 -2.81 16.61
CA ASN A 200 -0.79 -1.80 17.33
C ASN A 200 -2.24 -2.23 17.52
N LYS A 201 -2.77 -2.05 18.73
CA LYS A 201 -4.18 -2.26 19.02
C LYS A 201 -4.99 -1.05 18.56
N CYS A 202 -5.91 -1.27 17.64
CA CYS A 202 -6.88 -0.28 17.17
C CYS A 202 -8.17 -0.39 17.96
N PHE A 203 -8.86 0.74 18.08
CA PHE A 203 -10.08 0.87 18.83
C PHE A 203 -11.02 1.87 18.16
N VAL A 204 -12.17 1.42 17.72
CA VAL A 204 -13.17 2.24 16.98
C VAL A 204 -14.52 2.16 17.69
N PRO A 205 -14.91 3.19 18.44
CA PRO A 205 -16.30 3.34 18.88
C PRO A 205 -17.19 3.59 17.65
N ILE A 206 -18.00 2.58 17.26
CA ILE A 206 -18.74 2.61 15.99
C ILE A 206 -19.69 3.81 15.93
N ASN A 207 -20.45 4.07 16.98
CA ASN A 207 -21.45 5.15 17.01
C ASN A 207 -20.86 6.57 16.85
N SER A 208 -19.57 6.76 17.20
CA SER A 208 -18.98 8.11 17.19
C SER A 208 -17.91 8.30 16.11
N LEU A 209 -17.29 7.24 15.63
CA LEU A 209 -16.20 7.32 14.66
C LEU A 209 -16.56 6.76 13.28
N SER A 210 -17.53 5.86 13.16
CA SER A 210 -18.01 5.44 11.84
C SER A 210 -18.61 6.63 11.08
N ILE A 211 -18.44 6.62 9.77
CA ILE A 211 -19.03 7.63 8.88
C ILE A 211 -20.55 7.53 8.95
N ASP A 212 -21.07 6.31 8.83
CA ASP A 212 -22.46 5.96 9.12
C ASP A 212 -22.50 4.68 9.97
N SER A 213 -22.91 4.80 11.23
CA SER A 213 -23.00 3.66 12.15
C SER A 213 -24.12 2.69 11.77
N ARG A 214 -25.23 3.17 11.19
CA ARG A 214 -26.38 2.32 10.77
C ARG A 214 -25.95 1.41 9.63
N ILE A 215 -25.26 1.95 8.63
CA ILE A 215 -24.70 1.16 7.52
C ILE A 215 -23.67 0.15 8.07
N THR A 216 -22.83 0.57 8.99
CA THR A 216 -21.82 -0.29 9.62
C THR A 216 -22.49 -1.49 10.30
N PHE A 217 -23.48 -1.27 11.17
CA PHE A 217 -24.18 -2.38 11.84
C PHE A 217 -24.97 -3.24 10.86
N ALA A 218 -25.63 -2.67 9.86
CA ALA A 218 -26.35 -3.44 8.84
C ALA A 218 -25.42 -4.41 8.08
N ILE A 219 -24.22 -3.95 7.72
CA ILE A 219 -23.22 -4.83 7.08
C ILE A 219 -22.74 -5.90 8.07
N LEU A 220 -22.40 -5.54 9.30
CA LEU A 220 -21.93 -6.49 10.31
C LEU A 220 -22.97 -7.57 10.60
N GLU A 221 -24.22 -7.21 10.77
CA GLU A 221 -25.34 -8.14 10.98
C GLU A 221 -25.53 -9.07 9.76
N LYS A 222 -25.52 -8.51 8.54
CA LYS A 222 -25.63 -9.28 7.29
C LYS A 222 -24.60 -10.41 7.18
N TYR A 223 -23.39 -10.19 7.70
CA TYR A 223 -22.30 -11.17 7.62
C TYR A 223 -21.95 -11.82 8.95
N GLY A 224 -22.84 -11.74 9.95
CA GLY A 224 -22.64 -12.35 11.27
C GLY A 224 -21.37 -11.86 11.96
N TYR A 225 -21.03 -10.56 11.78
CA TYR A 225 -19.81 -9.93 12.30
C TYR A 225 -18.50 -10.51 11.75
N HIS A 226 -18.55 -11.15 10.59
CA HIS A 226 -17.36 -11.60 9.86
C HIS A 226 -17.07 -10.68 8.67
N ALA A 227 -15.86 -10.82 8.12
CA ALA A 227 -15.47 -10.07 6.94
C ALA A 227 -16.35 -10.42 5.73
N PRO A 228 -16.96 -9.44 5.04
CA PRO A 228 -17.77 -9.69 3.85
C PRO A 228 -17.00 -10.39 2.72
N TYR A 229 -15.71 -10.06 2.57
CA TYR A 229 -14.84 -10.62 1.54
C TYR A 229 -13.46 -10.93 2.12
N THR A 230 -12.91 -12.11 1.81
CA THR A 230 -11.64 -12.63 2.36
C THR A 230 -10.63 -13.08 1.29
N GLY A 231 -10.88 -12.74 0.01
CA GLY A 231 -10.01 -13.10 -1.11
C GLY A 231 -8.69 -12.33 -1.14
N ASP A 232 -7.91 -12.54 -2.20
CA ASP A 232 -6.67 -11.80 -2.43
C ASP A 232 -6.92 -10.32 -2.68
N ILE A 233 -5.99 -9.45 -2.22
CA ILE A 233 -6.11 -7.99 -2.32
C ILE A 233 -6.09 -7.48 -3.76
N ASN A 234 -5.37 -8.14 -4.67
CA ASN A 234 -5.33 -7.72 -6.07
C ASN A 234 -6.66 -8.01 -6.75
N ASN A 235 -7.24 -9.19 -6.48
CA ASN A 235 -8.58 -9.53 -6.93
C ASN A 235 -9.63 -8.59 -6.33
N TYR A 236 -9.51 -8.28 -5.04
CA TYR A 236 -10.38 -7.32 -4.37
C TYR A 236 -10.36 -5.95 -5.05
N ASN A 237 -9.17 -5.36 -5.28
CA ASN A 237 -9.06 -4.07 -5.96
C ASN A 237 -9.58 -4.13 -7.41
N THR A 238 -9.37 -5.24 -8.13
CA THR A 238 -9.92 -5.43 -9.47
C THR A 238 -11.45 -5.43 -9.46
N TYR A 239 -12.06 -6.14 -8.51
CA TYR A 239 -13.52 -6.14 -8.36
C TYR A 239 -14.07 -4.80 -7.86
N LEU A 240 -13.32 -4.10 -7.03
CA LEU A 240 -13.68 -2.76 -6.60
C LEU A 240 -13.71 -1.78 -7.79
N HIS A 241 -12.69 -1.81 -8.65
CA HIS A 241 -12.66 -1.00 -9.87
C HIS A 241 -13.83 -1.34 -10.81
N GLU A 242 -14.13 -2.64 -10.97
CA GLU A 242 -15.27 -3.10 -11.76
C GLU A 242 -16.60 -2.59 -11.19
N LEU A 243 -16.77 -2.64 -9.86
CA LEU A 243 -17.94 -2.09 -9.18
C LEU A 243 -18.08 -0.59 -9.40
N LEU A 244 -17.00 0.18 -9.18
CA LEU A 244 -17.03 1.64 -9.32
C LEU A 244 -17.26 2.07 -10.77
N TYR A 245 -16.73 1.31 -11.73
CA TYR A 245 -17.04 1.50 -13.15
C TYR A 245 -18.54 1.31 -13.45
N HIS A 246 -19.20 0.35 -12.79
CA HIS A 246 -20.64 0.13 -12.91
C HIS A 246 -21.48 1.23 -12.31
N ILE A 247 -21.05 1.80 -11.18
CA ILE A 247 -21.73 2.92 -10.53
C ILE A 247 -21.73 4.13 -11.49
N GLY A 248 -20.66 4.31 -12.27
CA GLY A 248 -20.62 5.25 -13.39
C GLY A 248 -20.19 6.66 -12.98
N GLU A 249 -21.00 7.68 -13.31
CA GLU A 249 -20.60 9.09 -13.39
C GLU A 249 -19.77 9.61 -12.21
N ASP A 250 -20.12 9.28 -10.98
CA ASP A 250 -19.42 9.78 -9.77
C ASP A 250 -17.94 9.38 -9.68
N PHE A 251 -17.51 8.40 -10.49
CA PHE A 251 -16.16 7.85 -10.45
C PHE A 251 -15.42 7.90 -11.78
N MET A 252 -15.99 8.59 -12.79
CA MET A 252 -15.45 8.69 -14.14
C MET A 252 -14.66 9.97 -14.40
N ASP A 253 -14.50 10.84 -13.40
CA ASP A 253 -13.72 12.06 -13.52
C ASP A 253 -12.27 11.75 -13.91
N GLU A 254 -11.71 12.58 -14.77
CA GLU A 254 -10.31 12.54 -15.12
C GLU A 254 -9.44 13.14 -14.02
N VAL A 255 -8.48 12.35 -13.54
CA VAL A 255 -7.50 12.79 -12.56
C VAL A 255 -6.12 12.86 -13.22
N HIS A 256 -5.54 14.03 -13.20
CA HIS A 256 -4.21 14.27 -13.75
C HIS A 256 -3.14 13.93 -12.69
N ILE A 257 -2.18 13.09 -13.10
CA ILE A 257 -1.05 12.68 -12.25
C ILE A 257 0.22 13.18 -12.90
N ASP A 258 0.84 14.16 -12.29
CA ASP A 258 2.12 14.67 -12.76
C ASP A 258 3.27 13.80 -12.23
N ASN A 259 3.99 13.18 -13.15
CA ASN A 259 5.18 12.40 -12.88
C ASN A 259 6.41 13.24 -13.30
N LYS A 260 7.35 13.47 -12.40
CA LYS A 260 8.62 14.12 -12.75
C LYS A 260 9.66 13.05 -13.06
N ILE A 261 10.08 12.97 -14.34
CA ILE A 261 11.07 11.99 -14.83
C ILE A 261 12.26 12.77 -15.42
N ASN A 262 13.46 12.60 -14.86
CA ASN A 262 14.67 13.27 -15.32
C ASN A 262 14.51 14.80 -15.50
N GLY A 263 13.82 15.46 -14.57
CA GLY A 263 13.54 16.90 -14.65
C GLY A 263 12.34 17.25 -15.56
N VAL A 264 11.84 16.32 -16.37
CA VAL A 264 10.68 16.52 -17.25
C VAL A 264 9.40 16.11 -16.50
N ILE A 265 8.41 16.98 -16.51
CA ILE A 265 7.07 16.67 -15.98
C ILE A 265 6.29 15.98 -17.09
N THR A 266 5.92 14.73 -16.84
CA THR A 266 4.99 13.96 -17.68
C THR A 266 3.65 13.87 -16.97
N ARG A 267 2.56 14.20 -17.68
CA ARG A 267 1.20 14.11 -17.15
C ARG A 267 0.55 12.83 -17.64
N GLU A 268 0.12 12.00 -16.68
CA GLU A 268 -0.71 10.81 -16.95
C GLU A 268 -2.14 11.13 -16.53
N THR A 269 -3.12 10.89 -17.38
CA THR A 269 -4.54 11.04 -17.06
C THR A 269 -5.14 9.67 -16.76
N LYS A 270 -5.84 9.56 -15.65
CA LYS A 270 -6.58 8.35 -15.25
C LYS A 270 -7.98 8.69 -14.82
N LEU A 271 -8.90 7.78 -15.04
CA LEU A 271 -10.23 7.89 -14.46
C LEU A 271 -10.17 7.62 -12.94
N ARG A 272 -10.95 8.36 -12.19
CA ARG A 272 -10.94 8.39 -10.73
C ARG A 272 -11.10 6.99 -10.11
N TYR A 273 -11.99 6.14 -10.65
CA TYR A 273 -12.17 4.76 -10.16
C TYR A 273 -10.88 3.94 -10.19
N GLN A 274 -9.97 4.19 -11.15
CA GLN A 274 -8.71 3.47 -11.29
C GLN A 274 -7.70 3.78 -10.16
N LEU A 275 -7.92 4.87 -9.44
CA LEU A 275 -7.08 5.34 -8.35
C LEU A 275 -7.62 4.95 -6.97
N ILE A 276 -8.89 4.55 -6.91
CA ILE A 276 -9.54 4.09 -5.67
C ILE A 276 -9.13 2.65 -5.41
N SER A 277 -8.69 2.38 -4.18
CA SER A 277 -8.24 1.06 -3.74
C SER A 277 -8.71 0.78 -2.31
N SER A 278 -8.45 -0.42 -1.81
CA SER A 278 -8.67 -0.75 -0.41
C SER A 278 -8.08 0.28 0.57
N HIS A 279 -7.01 0.97 0.17
CA HIS A 279 -6.35 1.98 0.99
C HIS A 279 -7.11 3.31 1.00
N SER A 280 -7.86 3.61 -0.07
CA SER A 280 -8.75 4.78 -0.15
C SER A 280 -9.84 4.73 0.91
N ALA A 281 -10.38 3.55 1.23
CA ALA A 281 -11.34 3.39 2.31
C ALA A 281 -10.79 3.94 3.66
N ARG A 282 -9.57 3.57 4.01
CA ARG A 282 -8.92 4.04 5.24
C ARG A 282 -8.58 5.53 5.19
N ARG A 283 -8.23 6.06 4.01
CA ARG A 283 -8.03 7.51 3.82
C ARG A 283 -9.33 8.27 4.01
N SER A 284 -10.44 7.79 3.44
CA SER A 284 -11.77 8.40 3.62
C SER A 284 -12.15 8.46 5.09
N PHE A 285 -11.97 7.36 5.85
CA PHE A 285 -12.18 7.37 7.29
C PHE A 285 -11.37 8.47 7.99
N ALA A 286 -10.06 8.55 7.71
CA ALA A 286 -9.18 9.50 8.35
C ALA A 286 -9.54 10.96 7.97
N THR A 287 -9.76 11.23 6.69
CA THR A 287 -10.09 12.56 6.17
C THR A 287 -11.43 13.04 6.70
N ILE A 288 -12.49 12.25 6.55
CA ILE A 288 -13.84 12.62 6.99
C ILE A 288 -13.87 12.87 8.51
N ASN A 289 -13.24 12.01 9.33
CA ASN A 289 -13.21 12.23 10.77
C ASN A 289 -12.38 13.46 11.17
N THR A 290 -11.36 13.83 10.38
CA THR A 290 -10.62 15.08 10.56
C THR A 290 -11.51 16.29 10.24
N MET A 291 -12.26 16.24 9.12
CA MET A 291 -13.22 17.29 8.74
C MET A 291 -14.36 17.42 9.74
N ARG A 292 -14.76 16.32 10.39
CA ARG A 292 -15.75 16.31 11.49
C ARG A 292 -15.18 16.84 12.82
N ASN A 293 -13.96 17.36 12.82
CA ASN A 293 -13.27 17.88 14.02
C ASN A 293 -13.12 16.84 15.14
N ILE A 294 -13.07 15.54 14.80
CA ILE A 294 -12.77 14.51 15.79
C ILE A 294 -11.33 14.68 16.28
N PRO A 295 -11.08 14.64 17.60
CA PRO A 295 -9.73 14.78 18.14
C PRO A 295 -8.75 13.81 17.49
N ARG A 296 -7.62 14.31 16.97
CA ARG A 296 -6.61 13.52 16.26
C ARG A 296 -6.16 12.28 17.02
N SER A 297 -6.02 12.38 18.33
CA SER A 297 -5.65 11.24 19.18
C SER A 297 -6.64 10.07 19.08
N LYS A 298 -7.94 10.36 18.93
CA LYS A 298 -8.96 9.32 18.71
C LYS A 298 -8.83 8.67 17.33
N ILE A 299 -8.58 9.47 16.29
CA ILE A 299 -8.42 8.96 14.90
C ILE A 299 -7.12 8.15 14.80
N LEU A 300 -6.02 8.61 15.39
CA LEU A 300 -4.75 7.90 15.46
C LEU A 300 -4.92 6.54 16.13
N ARG A 301 -5.63 6.50 17.29
CA ARG A 301 -5.92 5.26 18.01
C ARG A 301 -6.83 4.32 17.21
N ALA A 302 -7.82 4.86 16.49
CA ALA A 302 -8.72 4.07 15.67
C ALA A 302 -7.98 3.47 14.45
N THR A 303 -7.11 4.22 13.84
CA THR A 303 -6.35 3.81 12.67
C THR A 303 -5.01 3.12 13.01
N GLY A 304 -4.54 3.16 14.26
CA GLY A 304 -3.27 2.56 14.68
C GLY A 304 -2.03 3.23 14.07
N HIS A 305 -2.06 4.53 13.85
CA HIS A 305 -0.88 5.30 13.46
C HIS A 305 -0.04 5.64 14.69
N SER A 306 1.26 5.38 14.61
CA SER A 306 2.21 5.64 15.69
C SER A 306 2.73 7.08 15.73
N SER A 307 2.51 7.88 14.68
CA SER A 307 2.95 9.27 14.62
C SER A 307 2.02 10.13 13.75
N GLU A 308 1.93 11.41 14.09
CA GLU A 308 1.19 12.40 13.29
C GLU A 308 1.76 12.56 11.88
N LYS A 309 3.09 12.51 11.73
CA LYS A 309 3.74 12.55 10.41
C LYS A 309 3.27 11.42 9.50
N ALA A 310 3.10 10.20 10.05
CA ALA A 310 2.56 9.07 9.30
C ALA A 310 1.08 9.26 8.98
N PHE A 311 0.31 9.82 9.91
CA PHE A 311 -1.11 10.08 9.76
C PHE A 311 -1.39 11.17 8.71
N ASN A 312 -0.66 12.28 8.72
CA ASN A 312 -0.84 13.37 7.77
C ASN A 312 -0.67 12.93 6.30
N ARG A 313 0.02 11.82 6.05
CA ARG A 313 0.09 11.21 4.71
C ARG A 313 -1.23 10.58 4.25
N TYR A 314 -2.18 10.38 5.16
CA TYR A 314 -3.50 9.78 4.87
C TYR A 314 -4.58 10.83 4.65
N ILE A 315 -4.40 12.02 5.16
CA ILE A 315 -5.37 13.10 4.98
C ILE A 315 -5.28 13.60 3.54
N CYS A 316 -6.42 13.68 2.90
CA CYS A 316 -6.60 14.33 1.62
C CYS A 316 -7.38 15.62 1.91
N TYR A 317 -6.68 16.75 1.87
CA TYR A 317 -7.36 18.03 1.74
C TYR A 317 -7.48 18.29 0.24
N ASP A 318 -8.65 18.72 -0.21
CA ASP A 318 -8.75 19.44 -1.46
C ASP A 318 -8.05 20.77 -1.16
N ASP A 319 -6.88 21.00 -1.73
CA ASP A 319 -6.23 22.29 -1.70
C ASP A 319 -7.15 23.23 -2.52
N GLU A 320 -7.93 24.09 -1.82
CA GLU A 320 -8.67 25.20 -2.41
C GLU A 320 -7.73 26.21 -3.08
#